data_259de770b1f0728871ba34cd96c15e4b
#
_entry.id   259de770b1f0728871ba34cd96c15e4b
#
_cell.length_a   1.000
_cell.length_b   1.000
_cell.length_c   1.000
_cell.angle_alpha   90.00
_cell.angle_beta   90.00
_cell.angle_gamma   90.00
#
_symmetry.space_group_name_H-M   'P 1'
#
loop_
_entity.id
_entity.type
_entity.pdbx_description
1 polymer ?
#
loop_
_entity_poly.entity_id
_entity_poly.type
_entity_poly.pdbx_seq_one_letter_code
_entity_poly.pdbx_strand_id
1 'polypeptide(L)'
;MLNIHPSLLPKYKGLDAIGQAFDSGDTVTGSTVHYVDSGMDTGEIIEQQQCDIRTDDTKEDLEERVKNLEYELYPRVIAKIIK
;
A
#
# COMPACT_ATOMS: atom_id res chain seq x y z
N MET A 1 -13.89 -7.07 -7.63
CA MET A 1 -13.45 -7.09 -6.23
C MET A 1 -12.21 -6.23 -6.05
N LEU A 2 -12.14 -5.47 -4.98
CA LEU A 2 -11.03 -4.60 -4.67
C LEU A 2 -10.12 -5.21 -3.62
N ASN A 3 -8.83 -4.87 -3.69
CA ASN A 3 -7.88 -5.25 -2.67
C ASN A 3 -6.94 -4.08 -2.39
N ILE A 4 -6.48 -4.00 -1.15
CA ILE A 4 -5.47 -3.04 -0.74
C ILE A 4 -4.19 -3.80 -0.49
N HIS A 5 -3.10 -3.36 -1.10
CA HIS A 5 -1.78 -3.92 -0.89
C HIS A 5 -0.89 -2.87 -0.23
N PRO A 6 -0.19 -3.21 0.88
CA PRO A 6 0.57 -2.21 1.65
C PRO A 6 1.94 -1.93 1.03
N SER A 7 1.96 -1.55 -0.23
CA SER A 7 3.16 -1.08 -0.92
C SER A 7 2.74 -0.22 -2.10
N LEU A 8 3.71 0.43 -2.72
CA LEU A 8 3.51 1.12 -3.99
C LEU A 8 3.79 0.14 -5.11
N LEU A 9 2.77 -0.65 -5.48
CA LEU A 9 2.93 -1.65 -6.55
C LEU A 9 3.46 -0.99 -7.83
N PRO A 10 4.33 -1.68 -8.57
CA PRO A 10 4.68 -3.10 -8.47
C PRO A 10 5.78 -3.45 -7.47
N LYS A 11 6.21 -2.51 -6.65
CA LYS A 11 7.23 -2.79 -5.64
C LYS A 11 6.65 -3.65 -4.51
N TYR A 12 7.45 -4.56 -3.99
CA TYR A 12 7.16 -5.34 -2.79
C TYR A 12 5.86 -6.12 -2.88
N LYS A 13 5.70 -6.87 -3.95
CA LYS A 13 4.58 -7.80 -4.12
C LYS A 13 4.69 -8.93 -3.11
N GLY A 14 3.55 -9.56 -2.85
CA GLY A 14 3.52 -10.75 -2.02
C GLY A 14 3.42 -10.45 -0.54
N LEU A 15 3.92 -11.37 0.28
CA LEU A 15 3.77 -11.30 1.73
C LEU A 15 4.78 -10.33 2.34
N ASP A 16 4.37 -9.74 3.46
CA ASP A 16 5.22 -8.86 4.27
C ASP A 16 5.81 -7.70 3.46
N ALA A 17 4.97 -7.07 2.65
CA ALA A 17 5.40 -5.95 1.82
C ALA A 17 6.00 -4.82 2.65
N ILE A 18 5.45 -4.55 3.82
CA ILE A 18 5.97 -3.50 4.72
C ILE A 18 7.38 -3.87 5.19
N GLY A 19 7.59 -5.13 5.57
CA GLY A 19 8.92 -5.60 5.98
C GLY A 19 9.92 -5.50 4.84
N GLN A 20 9.52 -5.85 3.63
CA GLN A 20 10.37 -5.73 2.46
C GLN A 20 10.80 -4.28 2.24
N ALA A 21 9.86 -3.35 2.31
CA ALA A 21 10.16 -1.93 2.14
C ALA A 21 11.07 -1.43 3.25
N PHE A 22 10.79 -1.82 4.49
CA PHE A 22 11.58 -1.41 5.65
C PHE A 22 13.02 -1.87 5.53
N ASP A 23 13.22 -3.12 5.11
CA ASP A 23 14.55 -3.73 5.00
C ASP A 23 15.32 -3.25 3.78
N SER A 24 14.64 -2.72 2.77
CA SER A 24 15.27 -2.31 1.51
C SER A 24 16.08 -1.03 1.61
N GLY A 25 15.82 -0.22 2.64
CA GLY A 25 16.43 1.10 2.76
C GLY A 25 15.74 2.19 1.95
N ASP A 26 14.57 1.90 1.36
CA ASP A 26 13.79 2.92 0.68
C ASP A 26 13.36 4.03 1.63
N THR A 27 13.14 5.21 1.07
CA THR A 27 12.69 6.37 1.84
C THR A 27 11.19 6.60 1.76
N VAL A 28 10.51 5.90 0.86
CA VAL A 28 9.05 5.98 0.70
C VAL A 28 8.46 4.61 0.47
N THR A 29 7.23 4.44 0.91
CA THR A 29 6.37 3.32 0.57
C THR A 29 4.95 3.85 0.53
N GLY A 30 3.95 3.00 0.63
CA GLY A 30 2.57 3.44 0.64
C GLY A 30 1.62 2.28 0.53
N SER A 31 0.43 2.57 0.00
CA SER A 31 -0.59 1.56 -0.23
C SER A 31 -1.16 1.71 -1.63
N THR A 32 -1.59 0.60 -2.20
CA THR A 32 -2.20 0.55 -3.53
C THR A 32 -3.56 -0.13 -3.42
N VAL A 33 -4.59 0.48 -3.99
CA VAL A 33 -5.88 -0.17 -4.17
C VAL A 33 -5.97 -0.58 -5.62
N HIS A 34 -6.30 -1.84 -5.86
CA HIS A 34 -6.36 -2.39 -7.21
C HIS A 34 -7.50 -3.40 -7.33
N TYR A 35 -7.90 -3.67 -8.58
CA TYR A 35 -8.84 -4.75 -8.84
C TYR A 35 -8.12 -6.09 -8.68
N VAL A 36 -8.84 -7.05 -8.09
CA VAL A 36 -8.32 -8.42 -7.99
C VAL A 36 -8.64 -9.14 -9.28
N ASP A 37 -7.64 -9.75 -9.89
CA ASP A 37 -7.83 -10.66 -11.00
C ASP A 37 -7.31 -12.06 -10.62
N SER A 38 -7.12 -12.92 -11.59
CA SER A 38 -6.68 -14.29 -11.32
C SER A 38 -5.23 -14.38 -10.87
N GLY A 39 -4.45 -13.32 -11.04
CA GLY A 39 -3.07 -13.29 -10.60
C GLY A 39 -2.95 -12.66 -9.22
N MET A 40 -1.78 -12.72 -8.65
CA MET A 40 -1.50 -12.09 -7.36
C MET A 40 -1.05 -10.65 -7.57
N ASP A 41 -1.83 -9.69 -7.04
CA ASP A 41 -1.49 -8.26 -7.07
C ASP A 41 -1.18 -7.76 -8.49
N THR A 42 -1.89 -8.28 -9.49
CA THR A 42 -1.66 -7.95 -10.89
C THR A 42 -2.81 -7.21 -11.53
N GLY A 43 -3.90 -6.96 -10.80
CA GLY A 43 -5.04 -6.23 -11.32
C GLY A 43 -4.73 -4.75 -11.55
N GLU A 44 -5.63 -4.08 -12.27
CA GLU A 44 -5.48 -2.67 -12.58
C GLU A 44 -5.45 -1.82 -11.31
N ILE A 45 -4.48 -0.91 -11.22
CA ILE A 45 -4.34 0.00 -10.09
C ILE A 45 -5.38 1.11 -10.21
N ILE A 46 -6.14 1.32 -9.14
CA ILE A 46 -7.16 2.37 -9.08
C ILE A 46 -6.59 3.63 -8.44
N GLU A 47 -5.88 3.45 -7.33
CA GLU A 47 -5.35 4.57 -6.55
C GLU A 47 -4.15 4.11 -5.76
N GLN A 48 -3.20 5.02 -5.56
CA GLN A 48 -2.05 4.80 -4.68
C GLN A 48 -1.85 6.03 -3.82
N GLN A 49 -1.33 5.81 -2.61
CA GLN A 49 -0.97 6.90 -1.72
C GLN A 49 0.37 6.55 -1.08
N GLN A 50 1.31 7.48 -1.12
CA GLN A 50 2.63 7.24 -0.55
C GLN A 50 2.76 7.82 0.85
N CYS A 51 3.70 7.29 1.60
CA CYS A 51 4.11 7.83 2.89
C CYS A 51 5.62 7.66 3.04
N ASP A 52 6.19 8.40 3.99
CA ASP A 52 7.63 8.36 4.23
C ASP A 52 8.02 7.15 5.07
N ILE A 53 9.23 6.66 4.81
CA ILE A 53 9.93 5.75 5.73
C ILE A 53 11.05 6.60 6.33
N ARG A 54 10.98 6.82 7.64
CA ARG A 54 11.95 7.66 8.34
C ARG A 54 13.09 6.82 8.90
N THR A 55 14.25 7.43 9.01
CA THR A 55 15.45 6.71 9.45
C THR A 55 15.35 6.19 10.89
N ASP A 56 14.52 6.82 11.71
CA ASP A 56 14.30 6.41 13.10
C ASP A 56 13.06 5.56 13.29
N ASP A 57 12.38 5.17 12.21
CA ASP A 57 11.19 4.30 12.30
C ASP A 57 11.59 2.90 12.74
N THR A 58 10.77 2.31 13.61
CA THR A 58 10.74 0.86 13.77
C THR A 58 9.78 0.30 12.72
N LYS A 59 9.81 -1.04 12.55
CA LYS A 59 8.87 -1.70 11.65
C LYS A 59 7.43 -1.44 12.10
N GLU A 60 7.18 -1.45 13.40
CA GLU A 60 5.85 -1.19 13.96
C GLU A 60 5.37 0.22 13.65
N ASP A 61 6.27 1.21 13.71
CA ASP A 61 5.93 2.59 13.35
C ASP A 61 5.47 2.67 11.89
N LEU A 62 6.19 1.99 11.01
CA LEU A 62 5.86 1.99 9.60
C LEU A 62 4.54 1.26 9.35
N GLU A 63 4.32 0.12 10.00
CA GLU A 63 3.07 -0.63 9.88
C GLU A 63 1.87 0.24 10.27
N GLU A 64 1.99 0.98 11.35
CA GLU A 64 0.92 1.85 11.81
C GLU A 64 0.67 3.00 10.83
N ARG A 65 1.74 3.58 10.30
CA ARG A 65 1.62 4.68 9.33
C ARG A 65 0.93 4.22 8.05
N VAL A 66 1.30 3.05 7.54
CA VAL A 66 0.67 2.49 6.33
C VAL A 66 -0.79 2.13 6.61
N LYS A 67 -1.08 1.60 7.78
CA LYS A 67 -2.45 1.25 8.16
C LYS A 67 -3.36 2.48 8.21
N ASN A 68 -2.85 3.58 8.80
CA ASN A 68 -3.61 4.84 8.84
C ASN A 68 -3.83 5.38 7.43
N LEU A 69 -2.87 5.18 6.56
CA LEU A 69 -2.97 5.58 5.17
C LEU A 69 -4.10 4.85 4.46
N GLU A 70 -4.28 3.57 4.75
CA GLU A 70 -5.36 2.78 4.18
C GLU A 70 -6.74 3.30 4.59
N TYR A 71 -6.89 3.76 5.83
CA TYR A 71 -8.14 4.35 6.31
C TYR A 71 -8.50 5.61 5.55
N GLU A 72 -7.52 6.36 5.08
CA GLU A 72 -7.76 7.56 4.27
C GLU A 72 -8.02 7.21 2.81
N LEU A 73 -7.31 6.21 2.31
CA LEU A 73 -7.32 5.86 0.90
C LEU A 73 -8.61 5.17 0.48
N TYR A 74 -9.10 4.26 1.30
CA TYR A 74 -10.24 3.41 0.93
C TYR A 74 -11.53 4.20 0.69
N PRO A 75 -11.94 5.12 1.57
CA PRO A 75 -13.12 5.95 1.29
C PRO A 75 -13.00 6.75 0.00
N ARG A 76 -11.82 7.24 -0.32
CA ARG A 76 -11.55 7.98 -1.54
C ARG A 76 -11.78 7.13 -2.78
N VAL A 77 -11.34 5.87 -2.70
CA VAL A 77 -11.53 4.91 -3.79
C VAL A 77 -13.00 4.57 -3.96
N ILE A 78 -13.70 4.33 -2.87
CA ILE A 78 -15.14 4.02 -2.92
C ILE A 78 -15.89 5.17 -3.58
N ALA A 79 -15.63 6.41 -3.18
CA ALA A 79 -16.26 7.58 -3.77
C ALA A 79 -15.99 7.68 -5.27
N LYS A 80 -14.82 7.27 -5.71
CA LYS A 80 -14.42 7.30 -7.11
C LYS A 80 -15.17 6.27 -7.95
N ILE A 81 -15.46 5.11 -7.35
CA ILE A 81 -16.09 3.98 -8.05
C ILE A 81 -17.60 4.14 -8.18
N ILE A 82 -18.25 4.65 -7.14
CA ILE A 82 -19.71 4.70 -7.07
C ILE A 82 -20.32 5.91 -7.74
N LYS A 83 -19.58 6.68 -8.44
CA LYS A 83 -20.09 7.84 -9.15
C LYS A 83 -21.17 7.50 -10.13
#